data_d4d440074024f269fe8c54d05bae1889
#
_entry.id   d4d440074024f269fe8c54d05bae1889
#
_cell.length_a   1.000
_cell.length_b   1.000
_cell.length_c   1.000
_cell.angle_alpha   90.00
_cell.angle_beta   90.00
_cell.angle_gamma   90.00
#
_symmetry.space_group_name_H-M   'P 1'
#
loop_
_entity.id
_entity.type
_entity.pdbx_description
1 polymer ?
#
loop_
_entity_poly.entity_id
_entity_poly.type
_entity_poly.pdbx_seq_one_letter_code
_entity_poly.pdbx_strand_id
1 'polypeptide(L)'
;MIRKLTKEEYKNAADLSYQVYMECGISDFTEEGIETFKSFIYAIPSKDELDLYGAFNDDSLIGVIGINRKKQHLSLLFIRQDFHRQGIGKSLFRHMMNDCNFPQITVNSSTHGEAFYKHLGFKKIGEKEINKGITSIPMVYSMLNYINNE
;
A
#
# COMPACT_ATOMS: atom_id res chain seq x y z
N MET A 1 14.43 -5.33 8.93
CA MET A 1 14.89 -5.86 7.62
C MET A 1 13.75 -5.83 6.62
N ILE A 2 14.02 -5.40 5.42
CA ILE A 2 13.02 -5.32 4.35
C ILE A 2 13.47 -6.20 3.19
N ARG A 3 12.56 -7.01 2.65
CA ARG A 3 12.84 -7.84 1.48
C ARG A 3 11.57 -8.16 0.70
N LYS A 4 11.75 -8.61 -0.54
CA LYS A 4 10.65 -9.11 -1.34
C LYS A 4 10.11 -10.40 -0.72
N LEU A 5 8.79 -10.55 -0.71
CA LEU A 5 8.14 -11.74 -0.16
C LEU A 5 8.07 -12.85 -1.20
N THR A 6 8.14 -14.09 -0.74
CA THR A 6 7.85 -15.25 -1.58
C THR A 6 6.34 -15.47 -1.66
N LYS A 7 5.89 -16.25 -2.64
CA LYS A 7 4.44 -16.53 -2.80
C LYS A 7 3.84 -17.21 -1.58
N GLU A 8 4.60 -18.05 -0.89
CA GLU A 8 4.10 -18.71 0.33
C GLU A 8 3.83 -17.71 1.45
N GLU A 9 4.46 -16.54 1.41
CA GLU A 9 4.28 -15.51 2.42
C GLU A 9 3.10 -14.58 2.12
N TYR A 10 2.48 -14.69 0.95
CA TYR A 10 1.40 -13.78 0.55
C TYR A 10 0.17 -13.92 1.44
N LYS A 11 -0.10 -15.12 1.96
CA LYS A 11 -1.23 -15.29 2.89
C LYS A 11 -0.99 -14.53 4.19
N ASN A 12 0.22 -14.59 4.72
CA ASN A 12 0.58 -13.82 5.93
C ASN A 12 0.46 -12.32 5.68
N ALA A 13 0.86 -11.87 4.50
CA ALA A 13 0.72 -10.46 4.11
C ALA A 13 -0.75 -10.05 4.02
N ALA A 14 -1.60 -10.92 3.50
CA ALA A 14 -3.05 -10.67 3.44
C ALA A 14 -3.66 -10.57 4.83
N ASP A 15 -3.29 -11.48 5.73
CA ASP A 15 -3.79 -11.46 7.10
C ASP A 15 -3.38 -10.19 7.84
N LEU A 16 -2.12 -9.78 7.69
CA LEU A 16 -1.63 -8.53 8.28
C LEU A 16 -2.40 -7.32 7.73
N SER A 17 -2.58 -7.28 6.43
CA SER A 17 -3.27 -6.18 5.76
C SER A 17 -4.71 -6.06 6.23
N TYR A 18 -5.41 -7.17 6.33
CA TYR A 18 -6.80 -7.19 6.82
C TYR A 18 -6.89 -6.71 8.25
N GLN A 19 -5.99 -7.21 9.11
CA GLN A 19 -5.97 -6.81 10.52
C GLN A 19 -5.75 -5.30 10.67
N VAL A 20 -4.74 -4.75 9.99
CA VAL A 20 -4.43 -3.32 10.09
C VAL A 20 -5.56 -2.47 9.52
N TYR A 21 -6.12 -2.92 8.40
CA TYR A 21 -7.24 -2.22 7.76
C TYR A 21 -8.43 -2.10 8.72
N MET A 22 -8.77 -3.19 9.41
CA MET A 22 -9.89 -3.18 10.36
C MET A 22 -9.58 -2.35 11.61
N GLU A 23 -8.33 -2.28 12.04
CA GLU A 23 -7.95 -1.52 13.22
C GLU A 23 -7.85 -0.02 12.96
N CYS A 24 -7.36 0.38 11.79
CA CYS A 24 -6.97 1.77 11.53
C CYS A 24 -7.88 2.50 10.55
N GLY A 25 -8.64 1.78 9.72
CA GLY A 25 -9.39 2.36 8.61
C GLY A 25 -10.89 2.39 8.77
N ILE A 26 -11.39 2.04 9.93
CA ILE A 26 -12.83 1.81 10.15
C ILE A 26 -13.71 3.01 9.78
N SER A 27 -13.22 4.24 9.92
CA SER A 27 -13.99 5.45 9.63
C SER A 27 -14.33 5.61 8.15
N ASP A 28 -13.59 4.94 7.26
CA ASP A 28 -13.80 5.01 5.80
C ASP A 28 -14.68 3.88 5.28
N PHE A 29 -15.27 3.04 6.16
CA PHE A 29 -15.89 1.81 5.74
C PHE A 29 -17.40 1.79 5.82
N THR A 30 -18.02 1.18 4.80
CA THR A 30 -19.34 0.61 4.83
C THR A 30 -19.19 -0.91 4.91
N GLU A 31 -20.27 -1.63 5.17
CA GLU A 31 -20.25 -3.09 5.13
C GLU A 31 -19.81 -3.59 3.75
N GLU A 32 -20.30 -2.94 2.69
CA GLU A 32 -19.90 -3.27 1.32
C GLU A 32 -18.38 -3.07 1.13
N GLY A 33 -17.83 -1.98 1.66
CA GLY A 33 -16.41 -1.68 1.56
C GLY A 33 -15.54 -2.72 2.27
N ILE A 34 -15.97 -3.19 3.43
CA ILE A 34 -15.26 -4.24 4.16
C ILE A 34 -15.23 -5.53 3.33
N GLU A 35 -16.37 -5.92 2.74
CA GLU A 35 -16.42 -7.12 1.90
C GLU A 35 -15.58 -6.96 0.62
N THR A 36 -15.61 -5.77 0.03
CA THR A 36 -14.80 -5.47 -1.16
C THR A 36 -13.31 -5.61 -0.84
N PHE A 37 -12.87 -5.01 0.26
CA PHE A 37 -11.47 -5.10 0.67
C PHE A 37 -11.07 -6.53 1.00
N LYS A 38 -11.91 -7.22 1.76
CA LYS A 38 -11.64 -8.62 2.15
C LYS A 38 -11.48 -9.51 0.93
N SER A 39 -12.36 -9.37 -0.05
CA SER A 39 -12.28 -10.13 -1.29
C SER A 39 -11.00 -9.84 -2.06
N PHE A 40 -10.61 -8.56 -2.14
CA PHE A 40 -9.38 -8.16 -2.81
C PHE A 40 -8.16 -8.75 -2.10
N ILE A 41 -8.08 -8.57 -0.78
CA ILE A 41 -6.86 -8.91 -0.04
C ILE A 41 -6.64 -10.43 0.00
N TYR A 42 -7.68 -11.22 0.14
CA TYR A 42 -7.55 -12.66 0.20
C TYR A 42 -7.43 -13.32 -1.18
N ALA A 43 -7.61 -12.54 -2.27
CA ALA A 43 -7.30 -13.00 -3.62
C ALA A 43 -5.83 -12.81 -3.98
N ILE A 44 -5.05 -12.09 -3.17
CA ILE A 44 -3.66 -11.75 -3.47
C ILE A 44 -2.78 -12.97 -3.78
N PRO A 45 -2.87 -14.09 -3.04
CA PRO A 45 -2.03 -15.25 -3.36
C PRO A 45 -2.20 -15.80 -4.77
N SER A 46 -3.35 -15.53 -5.42
CA SER A 46 -3.62 -15.98 -6.79
C SER A 46 -3.27 -14.96 -7.85
N LYS A 47 -2.77 -13.77 -7.47
CA LYS A 47 -2.49 -12.66 -8.40
C LYS A 47 -1.01 -12.60 -8.75
N ASP A 48 -0.67 -13.00 -9.96
CA ASP A 48 0.72 -13.06 -10.42
C ASP A 48 1.30 -11.68 -10.72
N GLU A 49 0.47 -10.66 -10.96
CA GLU A 49 0.94 -9.31 -11.29
C GLU A 49 1.33 -8.47 -10.07
N LEU A 50 1.10 -8.99 -8.86
CA LEU A 50 1.46 -8.28 -7.63
C LEU A 50 2.80 -8.75 -7.10
N ASP A 51 3.70 -7.79 -6.84
CA ASP A 51 4.90 -8.02 -6.06
C ASP A 51 4.71 -7.42 -4.68
N LEU A 52 5.01 -8.20 -3.66
CA LEU A 52 4.92 -7.77 -2.27
C LEU A 52 6.30 -7.70 -1.65
N TYR A 53 6.51 -6.66 -0.84
CA TYR A 53 7.71 -6.48 -0.03
C TYR A 53 7.29 -6.40 1.43
N GLY A 54 8.05 -7.01 2.30
CA GLY A 54 7.74 -7.07 3.72
C GLY A 54 8.83 -6.47 4.58
N ALA A 55 8.40 -5.84 5.68
CA ALA A 55 9.28 -5.42 6.74
C ALA A 55 9.16 -6.38 7.90
N PHE A 56 10.28 -6.77 8.48
CA PHE A 56 10.34 -7.76 9.55
C PHE A 56 10.99 -7.18 10.79
N ASN A 57 10.43 -7.51 11.94
CA ASN A 57 11.05 -7.33 13.24
C ASN A 57 11.40 -8.72 13.74
N ASP A 58 12.69 -9.07 13.75
CA ASP A 58 13.15 -10.44 13.88
C ASP A 58 12.47 -11.30 12.80
N ASP A 59 11.72 -12.33 13.16
CA ASP A 59 11.05 -13.21 12.21
C ASP A 59 9.57 -12.82 11.96
N SER A 60 9.11 -11.74 12.58
CA SER A 60 7.71 -11.32 12.49
C SER A 60 7.50 -10.31 11.37
N LEU A 61 6.53 -10.56 10.50
CA LEU A 61 6.13 -9.60 9.48
C LEU A 61 5.35 -8.47 10.15
N ILE A 62 5.86 -7.22 10.02
CA ILE A 62 5.27 -6.05 10.67
C ILE A 62 4.75 -5.02 9.68
N GLY A 63 5.08 -5.16 8.41
CA GLY A 63 4.60 -4.25 7.39
C GLY A 63 4.70 -4.88 6.02
N VAL A 64 3.85 -4.42 5.09
CA VAL A 64 3.83 -4.92 3.73
C VAL A 64 3.46 -3.80 2.77
N ILE A 65 4.11 -3.78 1.61
CA ILE A 65 3.76 -2.93 0.49
C ILE A 65 3.60 -3.81 -0.75
N GLY A 66 2.61 -3.52 -1.58
CA GLY A 66 2.36 -4.29 -2.79
C GLY A 66 2.19 -3.40 -4.00
N ILE A 67 2.83 -3.78 -5.09
CA ILE A 67 2.76 -3.05 -6.37
C ILE A 67 2.23 -3.97 -7.46
N ASN A 68 1.25 -3.48 -8.21
CA ASN A 68 0.80 -4.13 -9.43
C ASN A 68 1.75 -3.69 -10.55
N ARG A 69 2.59 -4.60 -11.03
CA ARG A 69 3.62 -4.29 -12.02
C ARG A 69 3.02 -3.86 -13.36
N LYS A 70 1.93 -4.48 -13.73
CA LYS A 70 1.29 -4.24 -15.02
C LYS A 70 0.66 -2.86 -15.09
N LYS A 71 0.01 -2.45 -14.00
CA LYS A 71 -0.67 -1.16 -13.91
C LYS A 71 0.20 -0.07 -13.31
N GLN A 72 1.36 -0.40 -12.79
CA GLN A 72 2.21 0.52 -12.04
C GLN A 72 1.42 1.21 -10.95
N HIS A 73 0.68 0.41 -10.19
CA HIS A 73 -0.25 0.89 -9.16
C HIS A 73 0.12 0.30 -7.81
N LEU A 74 0.30 1.17 -6.82
CA LEU A 74 0.54 0.75 -5.45
C LEU A 74 -0.78 0.26 -4.89
N SER A 75 -0.89 -1.05 -4.70
CA SER A 75 -2.16 -1.71 -4.40
C SER A 75 -2.42 -1.86 -2.91
N LEU A 76 -1.37 -1.89 -2.09
CA LEU A 76 -1.53 -1.98 -0.64
C LEU A 76 -0.27 -1.47 0.07
N LEU A 77 -0.48 -0.92 1.25
CA LEU A 77 0.58 -0.50 2.16
C LEU A 77 0.01 -0.51 3.57
N PHE A 78 0.46 -1.46 4.38
CA PHE A 78 -0.04 -1.63 5.74
C PHE A 78 1.12 -1.90 6.68
N ILE A 79 1.14 -1.16 7.80
CA ILE A 79 2.14 -1.31 8.85
C ILE A 79 1.37 -1.62 10.14
N ARG A 80 1.80 -2.61 10.90
CA ARG A 80 1.21 -2.91 12.20
C ARG A 80 1.21 -1.64 13.06
N GLN A 81 0.11 -1.41 13.76
CA GLN A 81 -0.12 -0.17 14.48
C GLN A 81 0.96 0.12 15.53
N ASP A 82 1.46 -0.91 16.19
CA ASP A 82 2.49 -0.76 17.20
C ASP A 82 3.87 -0.39 16.62
N PHE A 83 4.01 -0.41 15.30
CA PHE A 83 5.24 -0.01 14.61
C PHE A 83 5.06 1.26 13.78
N HIS A 84 3.97 2.00 13.96
CA HIS A 84 3.75 3.27 13.27
C HIS A 84 4.76 4.33 13.74
N ARG A 85 4.98 5.34 12.90
CA ARG A 85 5.85 6.50 13.17
C ARG A 85 7.33 6.14 13.33
N GLN A 86 7.77 5.02 12.77
CA GLN A 86 9.17 4.60 12.78
C GLN A 86 9.79 4.65 11.39
N GLY A 87 9.11 5.21 10.42
CA GLY A 87 9.61 5.34 9.05
C GLY A 87 9.58 4.06 8.23
N ILE A 88 8.86 3.03 8.70
CA ILE A 88 8.82 1.73 8.02
C ILE A 88 8.11 1.84 6.66
N GLY A 89 7.00 2.58 6.59
CA GLY A 89 6.28 2.78 5.33
C GLY A 89 7.14 3.45 4.27
N LYS A 90 7.88 4.47 4.67
CA LYS A 90 8.80 5.18 3.78
C LYS A 90 9.94 4.26 3.31
N SER A 91 10.47 3.45 4.22
CA SER A 91 11.54 2.50 3.88
C SER A 91 11.05 1.41 2.93
N LEU A 92 9.84 0.90 3.15
CA LEU A 92 9.22 -0.06 2.23
C LEU A 92 9.03 0.56 0.84
N PHE A 93 8.53 1.77 0.78
CA PHE A 93 8.32 2.47 -0.50
C PHE A 93 9.64 2.65 -1.23
N ARG A 94 10.68 3.10 -0.54
CA ARG A 94 12.00 3.30 -1.15
C ARG A 94 12.60 2.00 -1.66
N HIS A 95 12.48 0.92 -0.88
CA HIS A 95 12.98 -0.39 -1.28
C HIS A 95 12.28 -0.87 -2.55
N MET A 96 10.95 -0.76 -2.58
CA MET A 96 10.15 -1.13 -3.74
C MET A 96 10.54 -0.29 -4.97
N MET A 97 10.70 1.02 -4.81
CA MET A 97 11.09 1.91 -5.91
C MET A 97 12.46 1.57 -6.48
N ASN A 98 13.40 1.23 -5.62
CA ASN A 98 14.74 0.84 -6.07
C ASN A 98 14.71 -0.46 -6.87
N ASP A 99 13.81 -1.35 -6.55
CA ASP A 99 13.69 -2.64 -7.22
C ASP A 99 12.87 -2.55 -8.52
N CYS A 100 11.76 -1.81 -8.50
CA CYS A 100 10.85 -1.71 -9.65
C CYS A 100 11.28 -0.65 -10.65
N ASN A 101 11.79 0.47 -10.17
CA ASN A 101 12.28 1.58 -11.00
C ASN A 101 11.24 2.12 -11.99
N PHE A 102 9.96 2.20 -11.59
CA PHE A 102 8.91 2.74 -12.42
C PHE A 102 8.96 4.27 -12.43
N PRO A 103 8.79 4.91 -13.62
CA PRO A 103 8.82 6.39 -13.68
C PRO A 103 7.60 7.04 -13.05
N GLN A 104 6.50 6.33 -12.95
CA GLN A 104 5.25 6.86 -12.41
C GLN A 104 4.49 5.74 -11.71
N ILE A 105 3.91 6.07 -10.56
CA ILE A 105 3.11 5.12 -9.77
C ILE A 105 1.85 5.82 -9.31
N THR A 106 0.71 5.15 -9.44
CA THR A 106 -0.56 5.64 -8.91
C THR A 106 -0.89 4.92 -7.61
N VAL A 107 -1.76 5.55 -6.80
CA VAL A 107 -2.30 4.96 -5.59
C VAL A 107 -3.71 5.50 -5.37
N ASN A 108 -4.56 4.67 -4.79
CA ASN A 108 -5.84 5.12 -4.24
C ASN A 108 -5.70 5.18 -2.73
N SER A 109 -5.42 6.39 -2.23
CA SER A 109 -5.12 6.59 -0.82
C SER A 109 -6.38 6.55 0.02
N SER A 110 -6.29 5.96 1.23
CA SER A 110 -7.31 6.18 2.26
C SER A 110 -7.26 7.65 2.69
N THR A 111 -8.32 8.13 3.36
CA THR A 111 -8.32 9.50 3.89
C THR A 111 -7.21 9.68 4.91
N HIS A 112 -6.90 8.65 5.69
CA HIS A 112 -5.82 8.70 6.69
C HIS A 112 -4.43 8.65 6.05
N GLY A 113 -4.30 8.08 4.86
CA GLY A 113 -3.01 7.94 4.19
C GLY A 113 -2.60 9.13 3.34
N GLU A 114 -3.50 10.07 3.11
CA GLU A 114 -3.23 11.18 2.18
C GLU A 114 -1.98 11.97 2.57
N ALA A 115 -1.86 12.35 3.83
CA ALA A 115 -0.71 13.11 4.31
C ALA A 115 0.61 12.35 4.13
N PHE A 116 0.58 11.04 4.39
CA PHE A 116 1.75 10.19 4.20
C PHE A 116 2.19 10.16 2.74
N TYR A 117 1.25 9.95 1.82
CA TYR A 117 1.58 9.91 0.39
C TYR A 117 2.05 11.26 -0.13
N LYS A 118 1.45 12.36 0.33
CA LYS A 118 1.94 13.70 -0.03
C LYS A 118 3.38 13.91 0.44
N HIS A 119 3.69 13.43 1.62
CA HIS A 119 5.04 13.55 2.18
C HIS A 119 6.05 12.74 1.36
N LEU A 120 5.64 11.63 0.76
CA LEU A 120 6.49 10.85 -0.14
C LEU A 120 6.70 11.53 -1.51
N GLY A 121 5.83 12.48 -1.88
CA GLY A 121 5.91 13.14 -3.17
C GLY A 121 4.73 12.86 -4.09
N PHE A 122 3.71 12.14 -3.63
CA PHE A 122 2.50 11.93 -4.41
C PHE A 122 1.67 13.20 -4.46
N LYS A 123 0.95 13.40 -5.55
CA LYS A 123 0.02 14.51 -5.76
C LYS A 123 -1.37 13.98 -6.09
N LYS A 124 -2.40 14.65 -5.58
CA LYS A 124 -3.79 14.31 -5.91
C LYS A 124 -4.04 14.53 -7.40
N ILE A 125 -4.74 13.59 -8.03
CA ILE A 125 -5.14 13.71 -9.44
C ILE A 125 -6.65 13.67 -9.62
N GLY A 126 -7.41 13.66 -8.53
CA GLY A 126 -8.87 13.68 -8.57
C GLY A 126 -9.43 13.91 -7.20
N GLU A 127 -10.76 14.02 -7.13
CA GLU A 127 -11.47 14.20 -5.89
C GLU A 127 -11.64 12.90 -5.15
N LYS A 128 -11.94 12.97 -3.85
CA LYS A 128 -12.32 11.82 -3.05
C LYS A 128 -13.52 11.14 -3.71
N GLU A 129 -13.46 9.83 -3.84
CA GLU A 129 -14.51 9.06 -4.49
C GLU A 129 -14.81 7.80 -3.68
N ILE A 130 -16.01 7.26 -3.89
CA ILE A 130 -16.44 6.01 -3.27
C ILE A 130 -16.62 4.99 -4.37
N ASN A 131 -15.94 3.85 -4.27
CA ASN A 131 -16.03 2.76 -5.22
C ASN A 131 -16.25 1.45 -4.46
N LYS A 132 -17.40 0.81 -4.70
CA LYS A 132 -17.78 -0.44 -4.03
C LYS A 132 -17.66 -0.34 -2.51
N GLY A 133 -18.08 0.81 -1.97
CA GLY A 133 -18.10 1.06 -0.53
C GLY A 133 -16.76 1.51 0.06
N ILE A 134 -15.71 1.65 -0.75
CA ILE A 134 -14.41 2.12 -0.28
C ILE A 134 -14.19 3.57 -0.71
N THR A 135 -13.95 4.44 0.27
CA THR A 135 -13.62 5.84 0.02
C THR A 135 -12.12 5.98 -0.22
N SER A 136 -11.74 6.62 -1.31
CA SER A 136 -10.34 6.79 -1.64
C SER A 136 -10.08 8.10 -2.38
N ILE A 137 -8.80 8.49 -2.40
CA ILE A 137 -8.30 9.70 -3.07
C ILE A 137 -7.26 9.25 -4.08
N PRO A 138 -7.49 9.47 -5.40
CA PRO A 138 -6.49 9.08 -6.40
C PRO A 138 -5.29 10.01 -6.35
N MET A 139 -4.10 9.42 -6.34
CA MET A 139 -2.85 10.17 -6.27
C MET A 139 -1.81 9.56 -7.21
N VAL A 140 -0.83 10.36 -7.60
CA VAL A 140 0.26 9.92 -8.48
C VAL A 140 1.60 10.39 -7.96
N TYR A 141 2.59 9.52 -8.07
CA TYR A 141 4.01 9.83 -7.86
C TYR A 141 4.69 9.79 -9.21
N SER A 142 5.46 10.85 -9.52
CA SER A 142 6.23 10.91 -10.75
C SER A 142 7.69 11.15 -10.42
N MET A 143 8.56 10.24 -10.84
CA MET A 143 9.99 10.36 -10.67
C MET A 143 10.52 11.65 -11.32
N LEU A 144 9.97 12.00 -12.47
CA LEU A 144 10.39 13.19 -13.22
C LEU A 144 10.07 14.47 -12.44
N ASN A 145 8.88 14.55 -11.84
CA ASN A 145 8.49 15.70 -11.02
C ASN A 145 9.34 15.83 -9.77
N TYR A 146 9.70 14.71 -9.17
CA TYR A 146 10.57 14.69 -8.00
C TYR A 146 11.95 15.27 -8.35
N ILE A 147 12.52 14.83 -9.46
CA ILE A 147 13.83 15.32 -9.92
C ILE A 147 13.78 16.82 -10.23
N ASN A 148 12.71 17.29 -10.89
CA ASN A 148 12.58 18.69 -11.29
C ASN A 148 12.32 19.63 -10.12
N ASN A 149 11.89 19.12 -8.96
CA ASN A 149 11.62 19.93 -7.78
C ASN A 149 12.81 20.01 -6.81
N GLU A 150 13.88 19.32 -7.14
CA GLU A 150 15.14 19.48 -6.42
C GLU A 150 15.96 20.61 -7.00
#